data_3965a48d02dd4ed27d021d041848edc1
#
_entry.id   3965a48d02dd4ed27d021d041848edc1
#
_cell.length_a   1.000
_cell.length_b   1.000
_cell.length_c   1.000
_cell.angle_alpha   90.00
_cell.angle_beta   90.00
_cell.angle_gamma   90.00
#
_symmetry.space_group_name_H-M   'P 1'
#
loop_
_entity.id
_entity.type
_entity.pdbx_description
1 polymer ?
#
loop_
_entity_poly.entity_id
_entity_poly.type
_entity_poly.pdbx_seq_one_letter_code
_entity_poly.pdbx_strand_id
1 'polypeptide(L)'
;MTRACSVPQHRAVSAICLLLLLVTACQPPQQKKLLFIGIDGVRVDVLEDVSTPHLDSLALQGWISQASQSDAPTVSGPMWSSLLTGVWPPKHGVMGNDFTGNRYDLYPDFLTRLEGIDTTFSTLSVTDWPPLSQPVDGGPLLGENIDDKVFFNGDELGYRSADELSVLAAVEYLENRNIDAAFVYLGNPDVVGHETSSLSAEYRRSIAEADGQVGQLVQAIRQRPSFETEDWLILVSTDHGRRDDGGHGGTSLLETTTFYIASGTAANAKPPESISPVDVAVTALAHLGIEADVSWDLDGRSVELR
;
A
#
# COMPACT_ATOMS: atom_id res chain seq x y z
N MET A 1 92.64 23.79 -32.98
CA MET A 1 91.26 23.98 -33.56
C MET A 1 90.51 22.66 -33.50
N THR A 2 89.83 22.40 -32.44
CA THR A 2 89.01 21.16 -32.27
C THR A 2 87.58 21.56 -31.92
N ARG A 3 86.70 21.27 -32.84
CA ARG A 3 85.21 21.50 -32.67
C ARG A 3 84.66 20.35 -31.87
N ALA A 4 84.02 20.68 -30.74
CA ALA A 4 83.18 19.73 -29.98
C ALA A 4 81.79 19.54 -30.63
N CYS A 5 81.40 18.30 -30.84
CA CYS A 5 80.11 17.92 -31.34
C CYS A 5 79.17 17.73 -30.12
N SER A 6 78.11 18.48 -30.04
CA SER A 6 77.10 18.34 -29.02
C SER A 6 75.96 17.34 -29.50
N VAL A 7 75.70 16.32 -28.69
CA VAL A 7 74.64 15.33 -28.91
C VAL A 7 73.39 15.83 -28.18
N PRO A 8 72.23 15.85 -28.81
CA PRO A 8 70.93 16.21 -28.13
C PRO A 8 70.38 15.01 -27.34
N GLN A 9 70.14 15.25 -26.06
CA GLN A 9 69.42 14.30 -25.21
C GLN A 9 67.89 14.32 -25.51
N HIS A 10 67.40 13.24 -26.06
CA HIS A 10 65.92 13.02 -26.16
C HIS A 10 65.40 12.58 -24.78
N ARG A 11 64.60 13.43 -24.14
CA ARG A 11 63.74 13.06 -22.98
C ARG A 11 62.55 12.28 -23.47
N ALA A 12 62.53 11.00 -23.17
CA ALA A 12 61.32 10.17 -23.34
C ALA A 12 60.29 10.55 -22.26
N VAL A 13 59.18 11.11 -22.67
CA VAL A 13 58.01 11.33 -21.81
C VAL A 13 57.19 10.04 -21.82
N SER A 14 57.28 9.25 -20.75
CA SER A 14 56.42 8.09 -20.55
C SER A 14 55.04 8.57 -20.16
N ALA A 15 54.10 8.48 -21.09
CA ALA A 15 52.66 8.65 -20.82
C ALA A 15 52.14 7.40 -20.15
N ILE A 16 51.89 7.47 -18.85
CA ILE A 16 51.17 6.42 -18.10
C ILE A 16 49.67 6.64 -18.40
N CYS A 17 49.09 5.84 -19.31
CA CYS A 17 47.64 5.73 -19.48
C CYS A 17 47.08 4.96 -18.28
N LEU A 18 46.50 5.69 -17.35
CA LEU A 18 45.70 5.13 -16.26
C LEU A 18 44.36 4.63 -16.85
N LEU A 19 44.26 3.33 -17.10
CA LEU A 19 43.02 2.68 -17.53
C LEU A 19 42.09 2.57 -16.30
N LEU A 20 41.17 3.50 -16.15
CA LEU A 20 40.05 3.40 -15.18
C LEU A 20 39.12 2.29 -15.67
N LEU A 21 39.29 1.08 -15.14
CA LEU A 21 38.32 0.02 -15.23
C LEU A 21 37.08 0.45 -14.43
N LEU A 22 36.06 0.95 -15.12
CA LEU A 22 34.70 1.07 -14.59
C LEU A 22 34.20 -0.36 -14.36
N VAL A 23 34.38 -0.86 -13.15
CA VAL A 23 33.67 -2.05 -12.67
C VAL A 23 32.23 -1.59 -12.43
N THR A 24 31.36 -1.82 -13.42
CA THR A 24 29.93 -1.81 -13.18
C THR A 24 29.64 -2.99 -12.27
N ALA A 25 29.64 -2.75 -10.96
CA ALA A 25 29.15 -3.71 -10.01
C ALA A 25 27.69 -3.96 -10.36
N CYS A 26 27.37 -5.17 -10.83
CA CYS A 26 26.00 -5.64 -10.97
C CYS A 26 25.46 -5.68 -9.54
N GLN A 27 24.60 -4.73 -9.18
CA GLN A 27 23.93 -4.78 -7.89
C GLN A 27 23.06 -6.05 -7.87
N PRO A 28 23.04 -6.80 -6.78
CA PRO A 28 22.12 -7.92 -6.66
C PRO A 28 20.69 -7.40 -6.85
N PRO A 29 19.77 -8.22 -7.39
CA PRO A 29 18.38 -7.82 -7.50
C PRO A 29 17.85 -7.42 -6.12
N GLN A 30 17.18 -6.27 -6.06
CA GLN A 30 16.57 -5.80 -4.81
C GLN A 30 15.44 -6.75 -4.40
N GLN A 31 15.30 -6.98 -3.09
CA GLN A 31 14.20 -7.77 -2.56
C GLN A 31 12.91 -6.96 -2.63
N LYS A 32 11.92 -7.46 -3.37
CA LYS A 32 10.62 -6.80 -3.52
C LYS A 32 9.84 -6.86 -2.22
N LYS A 33 9.30 -5.72 -1.81
CA LYS A 33 8.56 -5.53 -0.56
C LYS A 33 7.30 -4.73 -0.82
N LEU A 34 6.25 -5.04 -0.09
CA LEU A 34 4.96 -4.36 -0.19
C LEU A 34 4.46 -3.90 1.17
N LEU A 35 4.01 -2.65 1.24
CA LEU A 35 3.14 -2.17 2.31
C LEU A 35 1.87 -1.60 1.68
N PHE A 36 0.72 -2.18 1.96
CA PHE A 36 -0.59 -1.60 1.68
C PHE A 36 -1.20 -1.04 2.96
N ILE A 37 -1.54 0.24 2.96
CA ILE A 37 -2.22 0.94 4.06
C ILE A 37 -3.63 1.28 3.60
N GLY A 38 -4.62 0.75 4.29
CA GLY A 38 -6.03 1.06 4.09
C GLY A 38 -6.52 2.06 5.12
N ILE A 39 -7.12 3.18 4.70
CA ILE A 39 -7.72 4.18 5.60
C ILE A 39 -9.20 4.22 5.29
N ASP A 40 -10.04 3.77 6.23
CA ASP A 40 -11.48 3.60 6.00
C ASP A 40 -12.22 4.94 5.89
N GLY A 41 -13.12 5.02 4.93
CA GLY A 41 -14.12 6.07 4.80
C GLY A 41 -13.59 7.47 4.55
N VAL A 42 -12.45 7.64 3.88
CA VAL A 42 -11.86 8.96 3.59
C VAL A 42 -12.46 9.58 2.34
N ARG A 43 -13.14 10.69 2.52
CA ARG A 43 -13.73 11.49 1.44
C ARG A 43 -12.67 12.37 0.77
N VAL A 44 -12.52 12.23 -0.55
CA VAL A 44 -11.40 12.78 -1.33
C VAL A 44 -11.34 14.32 -1.27
N ASP A 45 -12.47 15.01 -1.47
CA ASP A 45 -12.50 16.48 -1.45
C ASP A 45 -12.22 17.05 -0.04
N VAL A 46 -12.50 16.30 1.02
CA VAL A 46 -12.11 16.68 2.39
C VAL A 46 -10.61 16.40 2.61
N LEU A 47 -10.09 15.31 2.07
CA LEU A 47 -8.66 15.01 2.12
C LEU A 47 -7.83 16.13 1.49
N GLU A 48 -8.28 16.70 0.36
CA GLU A 48 -7.62 17.84 -0.31
C GLU A 48 -7.53 19.10 0.57
N ASP A 49 -8.47 19.28 1.48
CA ASP A 49 -8.55 20.43 2.40
C ASP A 49 -7.79 20.22 3.72
N VAL A 50 -7.32 19.00 4.00
CA VAL A 50 -6.59 18.63 5.22
C VAL A 50 -5.09 18.65 4.97
N SER A 51 -4.32 19.16 5.94
CA SER A 51 -2.85 19.04 5.87
C SER A 51 -2.41 17.60 6.10
N THR A 52 -1.90 16.96 5.07
CA THR A 52 -1.48 15.54 5.04
C THR A 52 -0.05 15.39 4.52
N PRO A 53 0.97 15.93 5.24
CA PRO A 53 2.33 16.01 4.73
C PRO A 53 2.97 14.65 4.41
N HIS A 54 2.54 13.57 5.04
CA HIS A 54 3.09 12.23 4.78
C HIS A 54 2.48 11.61 3.52
N LEU A 55 1.16 11.71 3.31
CA LEU A 55 0.50 11.31 2.08
C LEU A 55 0.99 12.15 0.89
N ASP A 56 1.13 13.47 1.08
CA ASP A 56 1.71 14.38 0.09
C ASP A 56 3.13 13.96 -0.30
N SER A 57 3.95 13.59 0.69
CA SER A 57 5.31 13.11 0.45
C SER A 57 5.33 11.81 -0.35
N LEU A 58 4.41 10.88 -0.08
CA LEU A 58 4.26 9.66 -0.86
C LEU A 58 3.83 9.96 -2.30
N ALA A 59 2.85 10.85 -2.49
CA ALA A 59 2.39 11.28 -3.80
C ALA A 59 3.51 11.94 -4.63
N LEU A 60 4.37 12.74 -4.01
CA LEU A 60 5.53 13.37 -4.65
C LEU A 60 6.64 12.38 -5.05
N GLN A 61 6.79 11.28 -4.32
CA GLN A 61 7.78 10.23 -4.61
C GLN A 61 7.26 9.16 -5.59
N GLY A 62 5.99 9.17 -5.86
CA GLY A 62 5.28 8.32 -6.80
C GLY A 62 4.18 9.10 -7.48
N TRP A 63 2.93 8.74 -7.21
CA TRP A 63 1.76 9.46 -7.71
C TRP A 63 0.54 9.23 -6.80
N ILE A 64 -0.45 10.12 -6.95
CA ILE A 64 -1.79 9.98 -6.39
C ILE A 64 -2.82 10.08 -7.52
N SER A 65 -3.82 9.22 -7.49
CA SER A 65 -5.08 9.42 -8.19
C SER A 65 -6.17 9.75 -7.17
N GLN A 66 -6.89 10.82 -7.41
CA GLN A 66 -8.05 11.25 -6.63
C GLN A 66 -9.36 11.03 -7.40
N ALA A 67 -9.31 10.18 -8.41
CA ALA A 67 -10.41 9.85 -9.31
C ALA A 67 -10.60 8.33 -9.48
N SER A 68 -10.04 7.54 -8.57
CA SER A 68 -10.37 6.12 -8.47
C SER A 68 -11.86 5.99 -8.14
N GLN A 69 -12.54 5.03 -8.76
CA GLN A 69 -13.99 4.86 -8.59
C GLN A 69 -14.30 3.50 -8.01
N SER A 70 -14.91 3.53 -6.82
CA SER A 70 -15.60 2.38 -6.24
C SER A 70 -16.90 2.09 -6.98
N ASP A 71 -17.35 0.85 -6.95
CA ASP A 71 -18.70 0.47 -7.35
C ASP A 71 -19.64 0.50 -6.11
N ALA A 72 -20.94 0.49 -6.33
CA ALA A 72 -21.91 0.35 -5.26
C ALA A 72 -22.10 -1.15 -4.90
N PRO A 73 -22.39 -1.44 -3.62
CA PRO A 73 -22.60 -0.52 -2.51
C PRO A 73 -21.28 -0.01 -1.91
N THR A 74 -21.20 1.30 -1.68
CA THR A 74 -20.05 1.96 -1.03
C THR A 74 -20.08 1.72 0.48
N VAL A 75 -19.88 0.47 0.88
CA VAL A 75 -19.91 -0.05 2.24
C VAL A 75 -18.61 -0.80 2.49
N SER A 76 -18.05 -0.72 3.69
CA SER A 76 -16.71 -1.23 4.01
C SER A 76 -16.53 -2.72 3.67
N GLY A 77 -17.51 -3.59 4.01
CA GLY A 77 -17.42 -5.02 3.71
C GLY A 77 -17.22 -5.34 2.23
N PRO A 78 -18.11 -4.90 1.31
CA PRO A 78 -17.94 -5.08 -0.13
C PRO A 78 -16.66 -4.43 -0.67
N MET A 79 -16.32 -3.23 -0.20
CA MET A 79 -15.23 -2.47 -0.80
C MET A 79 -13.86 -2.95 -0.32
N TRP A 80 -13.69 -3.28 0.98
CA TRP A 80 -12.46 -3.94 1.44
C TRP A 80 -12.29 -5.32 0.81
N SER A 81 -13.38 -6.06 0.63
CA SER A 81 -13.32 -7.31 -0.14
C SER A 81 -12.82 -7.06 -1.56
N SER A 82 -13.32 -6.02 -2.22
CA SER A 82 -12.89 -5.68 -3.60
C SER A 82 -11.42 -5.28 -3.67
N LEU A 83 -10.96 -4.41 -2.76
CA LEU A 83 -9.57 -3.97 -2.67
C LEU A 83 -8.59 -5.14 -2.45
N LEU A 84 -8.96 -6.05 -1.53
CA LEU A 84 -8.06 -7.12 -1.09
C LEU A 84 -8.11 -8.37 -1.98
N THR A 85 -9.24 -8.64 -2.66
CA THR A 85 -9.37 -9.82 -3.52
C THR A 85 -9.12 -9.55 -5.00
N GLY A 86 -9.24 -8.28 -5.45
CA GLY A 86 -9.09 -7.89 -6.85
C GLY A 86 -10.32 -8.18 -7.71
N VAL A 87 -11.50 -8.42 -7.10
CA VAL A 87 -12.76 -8.65 -7.81
C VAL A 87 -13.90 -7.85 -7.18
N TRP A 88 -14.95 -7.56 -7.95
CA TRP A 88 -16.11 -6.83 -7.52
C TRP A 88 -17.13 -7.70 -6.74
N PRO A 89 -18.10 -7.08 -6.02
CA PRO A 89 -19.10 -7.77 -5.20
C PRO A 89 -19.82 -8.93 -5.89
N PRO A 90 -20.20 -8.88 -7.18
CA PRO A 90 -20.81 -10.03 -7.84
C PRO A 90 -19.95 -11.29 -7.86
N LYS A 91 -18.62 -11.16 -7.79
CA LYS A 91 -17.68 -12.29 -7.76
C LYS A 91 -17.37 -12.73 -6.33
N HIS A 92 -16.94 -11.84 -5.45
CA HIS A 92 -16.59 -12.23 -4.07
C HIS A 92 -17.81 -12.44 -3.15
N GLY A 93 -19.01 -12.04 -3.56
CA GLY A 93 -20.28 -12.38 -2.90
C GLY A 93 -20.68 -11.53 -1.69
N VAL A 94 -19.83 -10.60 -1.25
CA VAL A 94 -20.10 -9.72 -0.10
C VAL A 94 -20.83 -8.46 -0.57
N MET A 95 -22.00 -8.18 0.01
CA MET A 95 -22.90 -7.08 -0.39
C MET A 95 -23.16 -6.07 0.73
N GLY A 96 -22.63 -6.29 1.91
CA GLY A 96 -22.77 -5.45 3.11
C GLY A 96 -21.71 -5.82 4.14
N ASN A 97 -21.82 -5.24 5.34
CA ASN A 97 -20.90 -5.59 6.44
C ASN A 97 -21.23 -6.96 7.09
N ASP A 98 -22.22 -7.65 6.57
CA ASP A 98 -22.42 -9.08 6.76
C ASP A 98 -21.69 -9.82 5.63
N PHE A 99 -20.60 -10.46 5.95
CA PHE A 99 -19.74 -11.19 5.00
C PHE A 99 -20.33 -12.57 4.65
N THR A 100 -21.55 -12.87 5.10
CA THR A 100 -22.25 -14.13 4.78
C THR A 100 -22.41 -14.28 3.27
N GLY A 101 -22.06 -15.46 2.77
CA GLY A 101 -22.13 -15.77 1.34
C GLY A 101 -20.89 -15.33 0.55
N ASN A 102 -19.82 -14.88 1.24
CA ASN A 102 -18.55 -14.64 0.59
C ASN A 102 -18.05 -15.89 -0.17
N ARG A 103 -17.17 -15.67 -1.13
CA ARG A 103 -16.52 -16.70 -1.94
C ARG A 103 -15.01 -16.55 -1.89
N TYR A 104 -14.46 -16.36 -0.67
CA TYR A 104 -13.04 -16.21 -0.47
C TYR A 104 -12.22 -17.47 -0.74
N ASP A 105 -12.88 -18.63 -0.78
CA ASP A 105 -12.32 -19.88 -1.30
C ASP A 105 -11.96 -19.82 -2.80
N LEU A 106 -12.68 -19.01 -3.58
CA LEU A 106 -12.43 -18.77 -5.01
C LEU A 106 -11.61 -17.48 -5.23
N TYR A 107 -11.90 -16.46 -4.45
CA TYR A 107 -11.32 -15.13 -4.53
C TYR A 107 -10.68 -14.73 -3.18
N PRO A 108 -9.59 -15.40 -2.76
CA PRO A 108 -8.91 -15.04 -1.53
C PRO A 108 -8.27 -13.64 -1.64
N ASP A 109 -8.08 -13.01 -0.49
CA ASP A 109 -7.26 -11.80 -0.40
C ASP A 109 -5.84 -12.03 -0.92
N PHE A 110 -5.14 -10.95 -1.29
CA PHE A 110 -3.86 -11.06 -1.95
C PHE A 110 -2.74 -11.66 -1.07
N LEU A 111 -2.77 -11.48 0.28
CA LEU A 111 -1.81 -12.09 1.19
C LEU A 111 -2.04 -13.60 1.27
N THR A 112 -3.29 -14.02 1.45
CA THR A 112 -3.71 -15.44 1.43
C THR A 112 -3.33 -16.11 0.11
N ARG A 113 -3.53 -15.41 -1.01
CA ARG A 113 -3.16 -15.92 -2.34
C ARG A 113 -1.65 -16.06 -2.47
N LEU A 114 -0.89 -15.07 -1.99
CA LEU A 114 0.57 -15.08 -2.00
C LEU A 114 1.12 -16.31 -1.28
N GLU A 115 0.67 -16.56 -0.06
CA GLU A 115 1.03 -17.74 0.75
C GLU A 115 0.62 -19.06 0.11
N GLY A 116 -0.52 -19.05 -0.59
CA GLY A 116 -0.98 -20.23 -1.34
C GLY A 116 -0.12 -20.58 -2.56
N ILE A 117 0.64 -19.63 -3.09
CA ILE A 117 1.53 -19.80 -4.25
C ILE A 117 2.94 -20.16 -3.79
N ASP A 118 3.48 -19.44 -2.82
CA ASP A 118 4.84 -19.62 -2.33
C ASP A 118 4.93 -19.26 -0.83
N THR A 119 4.99 -20.27 0.00
CA THR A 119 5.10 -20.16 1.46
C THR A 119 6.47 -19.64 1.94
N THR A 120 7.35 -19.24 1.06
CA THR A 120 8.60 -18.55 1.43
C THR A 120 8.44 -17.05 1.60
N PHE A 121 7.33 -16.48 1.12
CA PHE A 121 6.97 -15.10 1.47
C PHE A 121 6.69 -15.01 2.97
N SER A 122 6.96 -13.84 3.53
CA SER A 122 6.57 -13.52 4.89
C SER A 122 5.50 -12.45 4.87
N THR A 123 4.33 -12.76 5.39
CA THR A 123 3.14 -11.93 5.29
C THR A 123 2.65 -11.42 6.64
N LEU A 124 2.15 -10.19 6.66
CA LEU A 124 1.63 -9.53 7.85
C LEU A 124 0.29 -8.87 7.56
N SER A 125 -0.69 -9.07 8.43
CA SER A 125 -1.88 -8.23 8.50
C SER A 125 -2.04 -7.63 9.89
N VAL A 126 -2.34 -6.32 9.94
CA VAL A 126 -2.64 -5.60 11.19
C VAL A 126 -3.94 -4.84 11.00
N THR A 127 -4.96 -5.19 11.77
CA THR A 127 -6.32 -4.66 11.60
C THR A 127 -6.98 -4.40 12.93
N ASP A 128 -8.05 -3.60 12.91
CA ASP A 128 -8.84 -3.31 14.11
C ASP A 128 -10.36 -3.50 13.92
N TRP A 129 -10.80 -3.72 12.68
CA TRP A 129 -12.20 -4.05 12.40
C TRP A 129 -12.40 -5.56 12.40
N PRO A 130 -13.27 -6.11 13.31
CA PRO A 130 -13.38 -7.55 13.53
C PRO A 130 -13.61 -8.39 12.26
N PRO A 131 -14.51 -8.07 11.31
CA PRO A 131 -14.75 -8.93 10.14
C PRO A 131 -13.56 -9.09 9.19
N LEU A 132 -12.54 -8.24 9.28
CA LEU A 132 -11.31 -8.43 8.50
C LEU A 132 -10.49 -9.62 9.00
N SER A 133 -10.40 -9.84 10.31
CA SER A 133 -9.47 -10.81 10.91
C SER A 133 -10.11 -11.84 11.83
N GLN A 134 -11.39 -11.66 12.18
CA GLN A 134 -12.10 -12.51 13.14
C GLN A 134 -13.29 -13.25 12.50
N PRO A 135 -13.65 -14.45 12.98
CA PRO A 135 -14.76 -15.23 12.45
C PRO A 135 -16.12 -14.70 12.95
N VAL A 136 -16.38 -13.42 12.71
CA VAL A 136 -17.64 -12.74 13.04
C VAL A 136 -18.33 -12.29 11.77
N ASP A 137 -19.63 -12.22 11.78
CA ASP A 137 -20.46 -11.73 10.67
C ASP A 137 -20.09 -12.34 9.30
N GLY A 138 -19.73 -13.62 9.27
CA GLY A 138 -19.32 -14.33 8.06
C GLY A 138 -17.87 -14.13 7.65
N GLY A 139 -17.06 -13.29 8.35
CA GLY A 139 -15.62 -13.18 8.17
C GLY A 139 -14.85 -14.43 8.60
N PRO A 140 -13.52 -14.41 8.60
CA PRO A 140 -12.70 -13.28 8.24
C PRO A 140 -12.50 -13.12 6.73
N LEU A 141 -12.26 -11.89 6.29
CA LEU A 141 -11.81 -11.62 4.91
C LEU A 141 -10.37 -12.10 4.71
N LEU A 142 -9.49 -11.83 5.66
CA LEU A 142 -8.07 -12.21 5.66
C LEU A 142 -7.91 -13.68 6.09
N GLY A 143 -7.35 -14.50 5.21
CA GLY A 143 -7.26 -15.94 5.42
C GLY A 143 -6.35 -16.37 6.57
N GLU A 144 -6.49 -17.63 6.97
CA GLU A 144 -5.78 -18.20 8.13
C GLU A 144 -4.29 -18.55 7.84
N ASN A 145 -3.90 -18.60 6.57
CA ASN A 145 -2.53 -18.93 6.16
C ASN A 145 -1.58 -17.72 6.09
N ILE A 146 -2.04 -16.52 6.45
CA ILE A 146 -1.18 -15.35 6.65
C ILE A 146 -0.29 -15.60 7.86
N ASP A 147 1.04 -15.42 7.73
CA ASP A 147 2.03 -15.77 8.76
C ASP A 147 1.80 -15.05 10.09
N ASP A 148 1.65 -13.73 10.04
CA ASP A 148 1.42 -12.91 11.23
C ASP A 148 0.11 -12.12 11.07
N LYS A 149 -0.85 -12.39 11.94
CA LYS A 149 -2.13 -11.67 12.03
C LYS A 149 -2.22 -10.97 13.38
N VAL A 150 -2.22 -9.64 13.37
CA VAL A 150 -2.34 -8.81 14.59
C VAL A 150 -3.68 -8.10 14.55
N PHE A 151 -4.42 -8.19 15.64
CA PHE A 151 -5.76 -7.62 15.72
C PHE A 151 -5.96 -6.89 17.06
N PHE A 152 -6.43 -5.64 16.98
CA PHE A 152 -6.87 -4.85 18.11
C PHE A 152 -8.34 -4.50 17.91
N ASN A 153 -9.23 -4.98 18.78
CA ASN A 153 -10.66 -4.82 18.58
C ASN A 153 -11.11 -3.36 18.73
N GLY A 154 -11.36 -2.69 17.61
CA GLY A 154 -11.80 -1.30 17.56
C GLY A 154 -13.15 -1.07 18.23
N ASP A 155 -14.08 -2.03 18.17
CA ASP A 155 -15.39 -1.95 18.84
C ASP A 155 -15.27 -1.94 20.36
N GLU A 156 -14.23 -2.58 20.91
CA GLU A 156 -13.98 -2.63 22.36
C GLU A 156 -13.07 -1.50 22.84
N LEU A 157 -12.02 -1.15 22.08
CA LEU A 157 -10.99 -0.20 22.48
C LEU A 157 -11.31 1.25 22.08
N GLY A 158 -12.24 1.44 21.12
CA GLY A 158 -12.41 2.63 20.35
C GLY A 158 -11.37 2.72 19.22
N TYR A 159 -11.82 3.00 18.00
CA TYR A 159 -11.00 2.89 16.77
C TYR A 159 -9.77 3.79 16.80
N ARG A 160 -9.83 4.98 17.39
CA ARG A 160 -8.65 5.82 17.56
C ARG A 160 -7.53 5.12 18.32
N SER A 161 -7.86 4.47 19.43
CA SER A 161 -6.87 3.74 20.24
C SER A 161 -6.41 2.46 19.56
N ALA A 162 -7.32 1.80 18.86
CA ALA A 162 -7.02 0.59 18.10
C ALA A 162 -6.08 0.89 16.93
N ASP A 163 -6.31 1.97 16.16
CA ASP A 163 -5.39 2.47 15.14
C ASP A 163 -3.99 2.73 15.72
N GLU A 164 -3.91 3.45 16.87
CA GLU A 164 -2.62 3.75 17.53
C GLU A 164 -1.87 2.45 17.88
N LEU A 165 -2.55 1.45 18.42
CA LEU A 165 -1.95 0.15 18.76
C LEU A 165 -1.57 -0.66 17.52
N SER A 166 -2.40 -0.63 16.49
CA SER A 166 -2.15 -1.27 15.18
C SER A 166 -0.89 -0.72 14.55
N VAL A 167 -0.73 0.61 14.54
CA VAL A 167 0.47 1.26 13.99
C VAL A 167 1.71 0.91 14.80
N LEU A 168 1.64 0.94 16.14
CA LEU A 168 2.78 0.55 16.99
C LEU A 168 3.22 -0.90 16.74
N ALA A 169 2.27 -1.81 16.61
CA ALA A 169 2.57 -3.21 16.29
C ALA A 169 3.17 -3.34 14.88
N ALA A 170 2.56 -2.70 13.87
CA ALA A 170 3.07 -2.73 12.50
C ALA A 170 4.50 -2.17 12.39
N VAL A 171 4.80 -1.07 13.10
CA VAL A 171 6.15 -0.48 13.17
C VAL A 171 7.13 -1.50 13.73
N GLU A 172 6.80 -2.17 14.84
CA GLU A 172 7.68 -3.19 15.44
C GLU A 172 8.00 -4.32 14.45
N TYR A 173 6.98 -4.81 13.72
CA TYR A 173 7.18 -5.85 12.71
C TYR A 173 8.01 -5.35 11.52
N LEU A 174 7.68 -4.18 10.97
CA LEU A 174 8.37 -3.61 9.81
C LEU A 174 9.83 -3.28 10.09
N GLU A 175 10.17 -2.82 11.30
CA GLU A 175 11.55 -2.51 11.68
C GLU A 175 12.40 -3.77 11.93
N ASN A 176 11.82 -4.79 12.57
CA ASN A 176 12.58 -5.87 13.17
C ASN A 176 12.46 -7.22 12.46
N ARG A 177 11.52 -7.38 11.51
CA ARG A 177 11.30 -8.62 10.78
C ARG A 177 11.46 -8.45 9.27
N ASN A 178 11.71 -9.55 8.59
CA ASN A 178 11.83 -9.57 7.13
C ASN A 178 10.47 -9.81 6.47
N ILE A 179 9.51 -8.90 6.68
CA ILE A 179 8.19 -8.98 6.05
C ILE A 179 8.32 -8.66 4.55
N ASP A 180 7.69 -9.47 3.69
CA ASP A 180 7.65 -9.27 2.24
C ASP A 180 6.40 -8.53 1.80
N ALA A 181 5.26 -8.81 2.43
CA ALA A 181 3.99 -8.14 2.16
C ALA A 181 3.23 -7.86 3.44
N ALA A 182 2.80 -6.61 3.62
CA ALA A 182 2.02 -6.18 4.77
C ALA A 182 0.75 -5.44 4.35
N PHE A 183 -0.35 -5.69 5.07
CA PHE A 183 -1.57 -4.89 5.05
C PHE A 183 -1.82 -4.31 6.43
N VAL A 184 -2.00 -2.99 6.51
CA VAL A 184 -2.34 -2.27 7.74
C VAL A 184 -3.62 -1.48 7.51
N TYR A 185 -4.61 -1.69 8.36
CA TYR A 185 -5.92 -1.04 8.30
C TYR A 185 -6.06 -0.02 9.42
N LEU A 186 -6.64 1.14 9.09
CA LEU A 186 -6.93 2.26 9.98
C LEU A 186 -8.43 2.60 9.88
N GLY A 187 -9.20 2.31 10.91
CA GLY A 187 -10.67 2.42 10.90
C GLY A 187 -11.22 3.75 11.46
N ASN A 188 -10.43 4.50 12.21
CA ASN A 188 -10.92 5.68 12.94
C ASN A 188 -11.58 6.78 12.10
N PRO A 189 -11.10 7.14 10.90
CA PRO A 189 -11.75 8.18 10.09
C PRO A 189 -13.20 7.85 9.74
N ASP A 190 -13.49 6.59 9.43
CA ASP A 190 -14.87 6.16 9.14
C ASP A 190 -15.81 6.36 10.34
N VAL A 191 -15.39 5.88 11.51
CA VAL A 191 -16.17 5.98 12.75
C VAL A 191 -16.44 7.42 13.11
N VAL A 192 -15.41 8.29 13.07
CA VAL A 192 -15.58 9.72 13.36
C VAL A 192 -16.51 10.38 12.34
N GLY A 193 -16.43 10.00 11.07
CA GLY A 193 -17.36 10.46 10.04
C GLY A 193 -18.82 10.12 10.37
N HIS A 194 -19.10 8.90 10.83
CA HIS A 194 -20.42 8.46 11.26
C HIS A 194 -20.92 9.18 12.52
N GLU A 195 -20.04 9.41 13.49
CA GLU A 195 -20.40 10.04 14.76
C GLU A 195 -20.66 11.54 14.65
N THR A 196 -20.04 12.19 13.66
CA THR A 196 -20.06 13.66 13.57
C THR A 196 -20.64 14.17 12.25
N SER A 197 -19.91 14.17 11.21
CA SER A 197 -20.22 14.38 9.79
C SER A 197 -18.90 14.44 9.01
N SER A 198 -18.93 14.25 7.68
CA SER A 198 -17.74 14.39 6.84
C SER A 198 -17.23 15.85 6.73
N LEU A 199 -18.03 16.83 7.15
CA LEU A 199 -17.64 18.25 7.14
C LEU A 199 -17.16 18.77 8.51
N SER A 200 -17.17 17.92 9.55
CA SER A 200 -16.79 18.29 10.90
C SER A 200 -15.27 18.55 11.05
N ALA A 201 -14.90 19.29 12.07
CA ALA A 201 -13.49 19.47 12.43
C ALA A 201 -12.87 18.19 12.99
N GLU A 202 -13.69 17.37 13.65
CA GLU A 202 -13.30 16.07 14.20
C GLU A 202 -12.91 15.09 13.10
N TYR A 203 -13.69 15.01 12.03
CA TYR A 203 -13.39 14.16 10.86
C TYR A 203 -12.11 14.62 10.14
N ARG A 204 -11.95 15.92 9.93
CA ARG A 204 -10.68 16.45 9.36
C ARG A 204 -9.48 16.13 10.24
N ARG A 205 -9.66 16.14 11.57
CA ARG A 205 -8.60 15.78 12.52
C ARG A 205 -8.27 14.29 12.44
N SER A 206 -9.26 13.41 12.34
CA SER A 206 -9.01 11.97 12.22
C SER A 206 -8.23 11.62 10.94
N ILE A 207 -8.48 12.31 9.82
CA ILE A 207 -7.69 12.18 8.59
C ILE A 207 -6.23 12.65 8.82
N ALA A 208 -6.02 13.77 9.50
CA ALA A 208 -4.68 14.27 9.82
C ALA A 208 -3.94 13.32 10.81
N GLU A 209 -4.66 12.68 11.73
CA GLU A 209 -4.10 11.66 12.62
C GLU A 209 -3.69 10.42 11.82
N ALA A 210 -4.52 9.94 10.89
CA ALA A 210 -4.19 8.83 9.99
C ALA A 210 -2.96 9.15 9.11
N ASP A 211 -2.83 10.38 8.60
CA ASP A 211 -1.63 10.83 7.89
C ASP A 211 -0.37 10.70 8.75
N GLY A 212 -0.42 11.11 10.02
CA GLY A 212 0.68 10.94 10.96
C GLY A 212 1.04 9.46 11.20
N GLN A 213 0.04 8.60 11.24
CA GLN A 213 0.20 7.15 11.36
C GLN A 213 0.85 6.55 10.11
N VAL A 214 0.44 6.95 8.91
CA VAL A 214 1.12 6.61 7.65
C VAL A 214 2.59 7.03 7.70
N GLY A 215 2.88 8.22 8.23
CA GLY A 215 4.25 8.71 8.41
C GLY A 215 5.10 7.78 9.29
N GLN A 216 4.56 7.26 10.38
CA GLN A 216 5.26 6.33 11.26
C GLN A 216 5.58 5.00 10.55
N LEU A 217 4.63 4.42 9.82
CA LEU A 217 4.81 3.19 9.05
C LEU A 217 5.90 3.35 7.97
N VAL A 218 5.86 4.45 7.21
CA VAL A 218 6.85 4.76 6.18
C VAL A 218 8.23 5.00 6.80
N GLN A 219 8.29 5.64 7.95
CA GLN A 219 9.55 5.85 8.67
C GLN A 219 10.16 4.53 9.14
N ALA A 220 9.35 3.61 9.67
CA ALA A 220 9.80 2.27 10.06
C ALA A 220 10.48 1.53 8.91
N ILE A 221 9.89 1.57 7.71
CA ILE A 221 10.50 1.01 6.49
C ILE A 221 11.84 1.67 6.19
N ARG A 222 11.92 3.00 6.20
CA ARG A 222 13.13 3.76 5.84
C ARG A 222 14.28 3.61 6.83
N GLN A 223 13.99 3.26 8.07
CA GLN A 223 14.99 3.03 9.11
C GLN A 223 15.57 1.61 9.10
N ARG A 224 15.07 0.71 8.23
CA ARG A 224 15.58 -0.64 8.09
C ARG A 224 17.03 -0.63 7.61
N PRO A 225 17.93 -1.41 8.23
CA PRO A 225 19.30 -1.54 7.72
C PRO A 225 19.40 -2.06 6.29
N SER A 226 18.38 -2.80 5.83
CA SER A 226 18.27 -3.40 4.50
C SER A 226 17.58 -2.49 3.47
N PHE A 227 17.05 -1.32 3.85
CA PHE A 227 16.21 -0.46 3.01
C PHE A 227 16.81 -0.21 1.61
N GLU A 228 18.12 0.08 1.52
CA GLU A 228 18.79 0.35 0.25
C GLU A 228 18.90 -0.87 -0.70
N THR A 229 18.63 -2.08 -0.18
CA THR A 229 18.64 -3.33 -0.94
C THR A 229 17.24 -3.87 -1.15
N GLU A 230 16.23 -3.15 -0.69
CA GLU A 230 14.82 -3.50 -0.82
C GLU A 230 14.14 -2.62 -1.87
N ASP A 231 13.21 -3.20 -2.62
CA ASP A 231 12.37 -2.50 -3.61
C ASP A 231 10.95 -2.42 -3.08
N TRP A 232 10.68 -1.35 -2.33
CA TRP A 232 9.39 -1.14 -1.69
C TRP A 232 8.36 -0.53 -2.64
N LEU A 233 7.20 -1.17 -2.71
CA LEU A 233 5.96 -0.57 -3.18
C LEU A 233 5.11 -0.23 -1.96
N ILE A 234 4.73 1.04 -1.84
CA ILE A 234 3.82 1.52 -0.80
C ILE A 234 2.53 1.94 -1.48
N LEU A 235 1.45 1.25 -1.16
CA LEU A 235 0.10 1.57 -1.63
C LEU A 235 -0.69 2.17 -0.47
N VAL A 236 -1.47 3.23 -0.74
CA VAL A 236 -2.43 3.78 0.22
C VAL A 236 -3.73 4.04 -0.49
N SER A 237 -4.84 3.59 0.08
CA SER A 237 -6.17 3.80 -0.48
C SER A 237 -7.23 3.89 0.61
N THR A 238 -8.40 4.38 0.23
CA THR A 238 -9.64 4.25 0.98
C THR A 238 -10.61 3.36 0.22
N ASP A 239 -11.54 2.78 0.91
CA ASP A 239 -12.55 1.88 0.35
C ASP A 239 -13.73 2.64 -0.24
N HIS A 240 -14.17 3.71 0.40
CA HIS A 240 -15.25 4.60 -0.08
C HIS A 240 -15.09 6.03 0.45
N GLY A 241 -15.82 6.95 -0.18
CA GLY A 241 -16.08 8.27 0.39
C GLY A 241 -17.39 8.28 1.19
N ARG A 242 -17.97 9.46 1.41
CA ARG A 242 -19.18 9.61 2.21
C ARG A 242 -19.96 10.89 1.90
N ARG A 243 -21.25 10.92 2.25
CA ARG A 243 -22.09 12.10 2.15
C ARG A 243 -21.74 13.16 3.20
N ASP A 244 -22.28 14.37 3.06
CA ASP A 244 -22.06 15.47 4.01
C ASP A 244 -22.50 15.11 5.44
N ASP A 245 -23.56 14.32 5.59
CA ASP A 245 -24.07 13.86 6.88
C ASP A 245 -23.20 12.79 7.57
N GLY A 246 -22.12 12.35 6.89
CA GLY A 246 -21.24 11.31 7.38
C GLY A 246 -21.64 9.89 7.00
N GLY A 247 -22.81 9.69 6.39
CA GLY A 247 -23.27 8.39 5.89
C GLY A 247 -22.64 8.02 4.54
N HIS A 248 -22.73 6.74 4.19
CA HIS A 248 -22.28 6.16 2.93
C HIS A 248 -23.15 4.95 2.54
N GLY A 249 -22.81 4.23 1.48
CA GLY A 249 -23.54 3.05 1.00
C GLY A 249 -24.30 3.28 -0.30
N GLY A 250 -24.30 4.51 -0.81
CA GLY A 250 -25.00 4.92 -2.03
C GLY A 250 -24.09 4.93 -3.27
N THR A 251 -24.53 5.73 -4.26
CA THR A 251 -23.93 5.81 -5.59
C THR A 251 -23.52 7.24 -5.97
N SER A 252 -23.56 8.17 -5.01
CA SER A 252 -23.14 9.54 -5.30
C SER A 252 -21.62 9.61 -5.53
N LEU A 253 -21.18 10.59 -6.32
CA LEU A 253 -19.74 10.78 -6.55
C LEU A 253 -18.95 11.01 -5.26
N LEU A 254 -19.56 11.61 -4.23
CA LEU A 254 -18.93 11.79 -2.93
C LEU A 254 -18.68 10.46 -2.20
N GLU A 255 -19.49 9.45 -2.49
CA GLU A 255 -19.37 8.11 -1.89
C GLU A 255 -18.50 7.17 -2.74
N THR A 256 -18.57 7.26 -4.08
CA THR A 256 -17.87 6.35 -4.99
C THR A 256 -16.46 6.81 -5.34
N THR A 257 -16.14 8.09 -5.18
CA THR A 257 -14.77 8.58 -5.47
C THR A 257 -13.83 8.24 -4.33
N THR A 258 -12.75 7.54 -4.66
CA THR A 258 -11.68 7.13 -3.75
C THR A 258 -10.34 7.71 -4.20
N PHE A 259 -9.36 7.72 -3.32
CA PHE A 259 -7.98 8.00 -3.71
C PHE A 259 -7.16 6.71 -3.77
N TYR A 260 -6.09 6.76 -4.54
CA TYR A 260 -5.11 5.69 -4.65
C TYR A 260 -3.71 6.32 -4.77
N ILE A 261 -2.82 5.97 -3.86
CA ILE A 261 -1.41 6.36 -3.89
C ILE A 261 -0.57 5.12 -4.18
N ALA A 262 0.35 5.24 -5.15
CA ALA A 262 1.46 4.31 -5.30
C ALA A 262 2.78 5.06 -5.19
N SER A 263 3.65 4.61 -4.29
CA SER A 263 4.90 5.26 -3.92
C SER A 263 6.00 4.24 -3.66
N GLY A 264 7.20 4.73 -3.39
CA GLY A 264 8.37 3.91 -3.16
C GLY A 264 9.23 3.73 -4.43
N THR A 265 10.23 2.88 -4.34
CA THR A 265 11.21 2.68 -5.43
C THR A 265 10.61 2.05 -6.68
N ALA A 266 9.55 1.25 -6.50
CA ALA A 266 8.83 0.58 -7.59
C ALA A 266 7.86 1.49 -8.35
N ALA A 267 7.39 2.60 -7.75
CA ALA A 267 6.35 3.42 -8.36
C ALA A 267 6.84 4.24 -9.55
N ASN A 268 6.00 4.36 -10.57
CA ASN A 268 6.21 5.29 -11.67
C ASN A 268 5.95 6.74 -11.23
N ALA A 269 6.39 7.71 -12.05
CA ALA A 269 6.18 9.13 -11.76
C ALA A 269 4.79 9.65 -12.15
N LYS A 270 3.95 8.83 -12.76
CA LYS A 270 2.62 9.24 -13.25
C LYS A 270 1.57 8.17 -12.94
N PRO A 271 0.36 8.59 -12.53
CA PRO A 271 -0.77 7.68 -12.41
C PRO A 271 -1.19 7.15 -13.80
N PRO A 272 -1.79 5.95 -13.85
CA PRO A 272 -2.45 5.46 -15.06
C PRO A 272 -3.66 6.35 -15.42
N GLU A 273 -4.13 6.26 -16.67
CA GLU A 273 -5.31 7.03 -17.15
C GLU A 273 -6.59 6.66 -16.39
N SER A 274 -6.70 5.43 -15.95
CA SER A 274 -7.81 4.96 -15.10
C SER A 274 -7.29 3.97 -14.08
N ILE A 275 -7.82 4.04 -12.88
CA ILE A 275 -7.50 3.17 -11.76
C ILE A 275 -8.76 2.88 -10.98
N SER A 276 -8.82 1.71 -10.39
CA SER A 276 -9.96 1.17 -9.65
C SER A 276 -9.48 0.53 -8.34
N PRO A 277 -10.30 0.49 -7.30
CA PRO A 277 -9.97 -0.21 -6.05
C PRO A 277 -9.53 -1.66 -6.23
N VAL A 278 -10.14 -2.40 -7.16
CA VAL A 278 -9.77 -3.79 -7.46
C VAL A 278 -8.35 -3.95 -8.04
N ASP A 279 -7.73 -2.86 -8.51
CA ASP A 279 -6.36 -2.88 -9.02
C ASP A 279 -5.31 -3.02 -7.91
N VAL A 280 -5.67 -2.77 -6.64
CA VAL A 280 -4.75 -2.86 -5.48
C VAL A 280 -4.15 -4.26 -5.36
N ALA A 281 -5.00 -5.28 -5.24
CA ALA A 281 -4.55 -6.66 -5.07
C ALA A 281 -3.67 -7.13 -6.24
N VAL A 282 -4.07 -6.82 -7.47
CA VAL A 282 -3.36 -7.26 -8.69
C VAL A 282 -2.02 -6.54 -8.82
N THR A 283 -1.97 -5.25 -8.47
CA THR A 283 -0.72 -4.46 -8.44
C THR A 283 0.25 -4.99 -7.37
N ALA A 284 -0.28 -5.30 -6.19
CA ALA A 284 0.48 -5.88 -5.09
C ALA A 284 1.17 -7.19 -5.49
N LEU A 285 0.41 -8.12 -6.06
CA LEU A 285 0.92 -9.40 -6.54
C LEU A 285 1.95 -9.24 -7.67
N ALA A 286 1.65 -8.39 -8.66
CA ALA A 286 2.55 -8.13 -9.79
C ALA A 286 3.89 -7.54 -9.33
N HIS A 287 3.88 -6.60 -8.37
CA HIS A 287 5.10 -6.06 -7.78
C HIS A 287 5.95 -7.17 -7.15
N LEU A 288 5.34 -8.07 -6.40
CA LEU A 288 6.03 -9.19 -5.77
C LEU A 288 6.47 -10.30 -6.76
N GLY A 289 6.21 -10.12 -8.06
CA GLY A 289 6.61 -11.03 -9.12
C GLY A 289 5.61 -12.14 -9.40
N ILE A 290 4.40 -12.03 -8.89
CA ILE A 290 3.31 -12.98 -9.14
C ILE A 290 2.43 -12.41 -10.25
N GLU A 291 2.50 -13.03 -11.42
CA GLU A 291 1.60 -12.73 -12.52
C GLU A 291 0.22 -13.34 -12.26
N ALA A 292 -0.82 -12.54 -12.45
CA ALA A 292 -2.19 -13.04 -12.28
C ALA A 292 -2.52 -14.10 -13.33
N ASP A 293 -2.86 -15.31 -12.87
CA ASP A 293 -3.34 -16.37 -13.75
C ASP A 293 -4.74 -16.03 -14.26
N VAL A 294 -4.98 -16.24 -15.55
CA VAL A 294 -6.29 -15.99 -16.19
C VAL A 294 -7.42 -16.74 -15.50
N SER A 295 -7.13 -17.93 -14.94
CA SER A 295 -8.12 -18.74 -14.22
C SER A 295 -8.60 -18.12 -12.91
N TRP A 296 -7.90 -17.13 -12.37
CA TRP A 296 -8.34 -16.41 -11.16
C TRP A 296 -9.50 -15.46 -11.44
N ASP A 297 -9.77 -15.18 -12.71
CA ASP A 297 -10.89 -14.34 -13.16
C ASP A 297 -10.98 -13.01 -12.40
N LEU A 298 -9.83 -12.33 -12.22
CA LEU A 298 -9.76 -11.05 -11.53
C LEU A 298 -10.36 -9.93 -12.39
N ASP A 299 -11.00 -8.96 -11.74
CA ASP A 299 -11.53 -7.75 -12.39
C ASP A 299 -10.47 -6.64 -12.44
N GLY A 300 -9.58 -6.63 -11.45
CA GLY A 300 -8.49 -5.70 -11.36
C GLY A 300 -7.36 -6.01 -12.35
N ARG A 301 -6.54 -5.01 -12.56
CA ARG A 301 -5.31 -5.11 -13.37
C ARG A 301 -4.14 -4.47 -12.61
N SER A 302 -2.93 -4.96 -12.89
CA SER A 302 -1.74 -4.29 -12.37
C SER A 302 -1.60 -2.89 -13.00
N VAL A 303 -1.35 -1.89 -12.17
CA VAL A 303 -0.89 -0.58 -12.67
C VAL A 303 0.57 -0.68 -13.08
N GLU A 304 0.97 0.14 -14.06
CA GLU A 304 2.37 0.18 -14.50
C GLU A 304 3.28 0.65 -13.37
N LEU A 305 4.27 -0.16 -13.05
CA LEU A 305 5.36 0.12 -12.13
C LEU A 305 6.67 0.31 -12.93
N ARG A 306 7.75 0.75 -12.27
CA ARG A 306 9.08 0.91 -12.90
C ARG A 306 9.68 -0.42 -13.29
#